data_bd8c1916e701cfb4a90dfd0406763a60
#
_entry.id   bd8c1916e701cfb4a90dfd0406763a60
#
_cell.length_a   1.000
_cell.length_b   1.000
_cell.length_c   1.000
_cell.angle_alpha   90.00
_cell.angle_beta   90.00
_cell.angle_gamma   90.00
#
_symmetry.space_group_name_H-M   'P 1'
#
loop_
_entity.id
_entity.type
_entity.pdbx_description
1 polymer ?
#
loop_
_entity_poly.entity_id
_entity_poly.type
_entity_poly.pdbx_seq_one_letter_code
_entity_poly.pdbx_strand_id
1 'polypeptide(L)'
;MKRALIGGFIISGKPGCQAQKADLLIEDGKIAAIGNIDRTGAEVMDCTGKYIMPGLINMHAHLFGTGMPSKVLGGGGSQKAVLKFVHTQLGHKVLDAMVASHVLAELDSGVTTLRAVGDFCGSDLRIRDAVRAGQKIGPRMYCSGTAITVPGGHGDGTFAETASDPAELRALVDAHHAAGADFIKICVTGGVMDAKKKGSPGELKMNLEQTRAVCDHAHELGMKVASHTESPDGMRVAIEGGVDTVEHSAGFDEALQKILLERDGGIIMTFSPALPLARLSPEVTKLNELCVYNSEVVLDGMREGVRTAMEAGIHLGMGTDASCPFVTQYNMWREVWYFQRMMHVSPNYAIYTATLSNAEILGIADITGSVESGKYADLLILSANPLEQLEAMREPYAVLKEGKVRQPRLKKNAFIDQELDQLAAVL
;
A
#
# COMPACT_ATOMS: atom_id res chain seq x y z
N MET A 1 1.22 -29.04 -8.90
CA MET A 1 0.37 -28.72 -10.09
C MET A 1 1.27 -28.07 -11.14
N LYS A 2 1.25 -28.60 -12.38
CA LYS A 2 2.07 -28.08 -13.48
C LYS A 2 1.17 -27.31 -14.48
N ARG A 3 1.55 -26.07 -14.84
CA ARG A 3 0.83 -25.22 -15.80
C ARG A 3 1.79 -24.51 -16.75
N ALA A 4 1.43 -24.42 -18.02
CA ALA A 4 2.16 -23.70 -19.03
C ALA A 4 1.33 -22.50 -19.52
N LEU A 5 1.86 -21.28 -19.39
CA LEU A 5 1.34 -20.07 -20.04
C LEU A 5 2.08 -19.92 -21.38
N ILE A 6 1.34 -19.94 -22.50
CA ILE A 6 1.98 -19.99 -23.83
C ILE A 6 1.60 -18.84 -24.71
N GLY A 7 2.54 -18.40 -25.59
CA GLY A 7 2.31 -17.41 -26.64
C GLY A 7 2.21 -15.97 -26.16
N GLY A 8 2.39 -15.71 -24.88
CA GLY A 8 2.30 -14.38 -24.26
C GLY A 8 3.59 -13.55 -24.40
N PHE A 9 3.50 -12.29 -23.97
CA PHE A 9 4.63 -11.38 -23.81
C PHE A 9 4.93 -11.21 -22.31
N ILE A 10 6.16 -11.52 -21.90
CA ILE A 10 6.60 -11.42 -20.51
C ILE A 10 7.26 -10.07 -20.27
N ILE A 11 6.83 -9.38 -19.22
CA ILE A 11 7.43 -8.17 -18.66
C ILE A 11 8.01 -8.57 -17.31
N SER A 12 9.34 -8.55 -17.19
CA SER A 12 10.01 -9.10 -15.99
C SER A 12 9.76 -8.30 -14.71
N GLY A 13 9.37 -7.03 -14.80
CA GLY A 13 9.27 -6.10 -13.66
C GLY A 13 10.61 -5.47 -13.25
N LYS A 14 11.72 -5.82 -13.89
CA LYS A 14 13.04 -5.21 -13.64
C LYS A 14 13.16 -3.83 -14.30
N PRO A 15 14.02 -2.94 -13.78
CA PRO A 15 14.30 -1.67 -14.44
C PRO A 15 14.73 -1.84 -15.89
N GLY A 16 14.15 -1.05 -16.80
CA GLY A 16 14.48 -1.07 -18.22
C GLY A 16 13.99 -2.29 -19.01
N CYS A 17 13.19 -3.19 -18.41
CA CYS A 17 12.68 -4.36 -19.11
C CYS A 17 11.72 -3.98 -20.25
N GLN A 18 11.68 -4.83 -21.27
CA GLN A 18 10.78 -4.77 -22.42
C GLN A 18 9.85 -5.98 -22.41
N ALA A 19 8.72 -5.89 -23.09
CA ALA A 19 7.84 -7.03 -23.31
C ALA A 19 8.51 -8.02 -24.28
N GLN A 20 8.78 -9.24 -23.83
CA GLN A 20 9.46 -10.29 -24.61
C GLN A 20 8.54 -11.49 -24.82
N LYS A 21 8.38 -11.93 -26.06
CA LYS A 21 7.58 -13.11 -26.36
C LYS A 21 8.28 -14.36 -25.81
N ALA A 22 7.63 -15.04 -24.86
CA ALA A 22 8.14 -16.25 -24.25
C ALA A 22 7.01 -17.05 -23.61
N ASP A 23 7.21 -18.37 -23.49
CA ASP A 23 6.36 -19.23 -22.68
C ASP A 23 6.84 -19.26 -21.25
N LEU A 24 5.95 -19.60 -20.29
CA LEU A 24 6.26 -19.67 -18.88
C LEU A 24 5.69 -20.97 -18.31
N LEU A 25 6.55 -21.74 -17.59
CA LEU A 25 6.16 -22.93 -16.89
C LEU A 25 6.04 -22.67 -15.39
N ILE A 26 4.93 -23.10 -14.82
CA ILE A 26 4.67 -23.03 -13.39
C ILE A 26 4.59 -24.45 -12.84
N GLU A 27 5.38 -24.73 -11.80
CA GLU A 27 5.32 -25.99 -11.04
C GLU A 27 5.23 -25.66 -9.54
N ASP A 28 4.30 -26.30 -8.86
CA ASP A 28 4.07 -26.16 -7.41
C ASP A 28 4.02 -24.71 -6.92
N GLY A 29 3.35 -23.86 -7.70
CA GLY A 29 3.13 -22.45 -7.39
C GLY A 29 4.29 -21.52 -7.74
N LYS A 30 5.41 -22.05 -8.25
CA LYS A 30 6.60 -21.28 -8.62
C LYS A 30 6.84 -21.29 -10.13
N ILE A 31 7.50 -20.25 -10.62
CA ILE A 31 7.99 -20.17 -11.99
C ILE A 31 9.16 -21.15 -12.13
N ALA A 32 8.94 -22.25 -12.85
CA ALA A 32 9.96 -23.28 -13.05
C ALA A 32 10.89 -22.94 -14.22
N ALA A 33 10.36 -22.41 -15.33
CA ALA A 33 11.13 -22.03 -16.50
C ALA A 33 10.45 -20.92 -17.32
N ILE A 34 11.26 -20.17 -18.08
CA ILE A 34 10.82 -19.12 -19.00
C ILE A 34 11.54 -19.33 -20.33
N GLY A 35 10.83 -19.18 -21.43
CA GLY A 35 11.37 -19.33 -22.80
C GLY A 35 10.94 -20.65 -23.44
N ASN A 36 11.89 -21.50 -23.80
CA ASN A 36 11.58 -22.82 -24.34
C ASN A 36 11.29 -23.80 -23.18
N ILE A 37 10.04 -24.21 -23.02
CA ILE A 37 9.55 -25.00 -21.88
C ILE A 37 9.08 -26.38 -22.31
N ASP A 38 9.27 -27.39 -21.44
CA ASP A 38 8.64 -28.70 -21.57
C ASP A 38 7.21 -28.65 -21.04
N ARG A 39 6.24 -28.79 -21.94
CA ARG A 39 4.78 -28.74 -21.61
C ARG A 39 4.19 -30.10 -21.24
N THR A 40 4.99 -31.17 -21.22
CA THR A 40 4.51 -32.52 -20.94
C THR A 40 3.83 -32.57 -19.58
N GLY A 41 2.55 -32.98 -19.57
CA GLY A 41 1.76 -33.08 -18.35
C GLY A 41 1.28 -31.75 -17.73
N ALA A 42 1.54 -30.62 -18.42
CA ALA A 42 1.09 -29.32 -17.96
C ALA A 42 -0.34 -28.99 -18.45
N GLU A 43 -1.12 -28.36 -17.56
CA GLU A 43 -2.34 -27.66 -17.96
C GLU A 43 -1.94 -26.42 -18.78
N VAL A 44 -2.42 -26.32 -20.02
CA VAL A 44 -2.04 -25.22 -20.93
C VAL A 44 -3.05 -24.09 -20.83
N MET A 45 -2.54 -22.88 -20.63
CA MET A 45 -3.29 -21.62 -20.72
C MET A 45 -2.74 -20.81 -21.89
N ASP A 46 -3.57 -20.57 -22.89
CA ASP A 46 -3.22 -19.73 -24.04
C ASP A 46 -3.23 -18.25 -23.63
N CYS A 47 -2.06 -17.61 -23.73
CA CYS A 47 -1.82 -16.21 -23.48
C CYS A 47 -1.46 -15.45 -24.78
N THR A 48 -1.79 -16.00 -25.95
CA THR A 48 -1.53 -15.33 -27.23
C THR A 48 -2.12 -13.91 -27.25
N GLY A 49 -1.28 -12.92 -27.54
CA GLY A 49 -1.66 -11.50 -27.51
C GLY A 49 -1.87 -10.90 -26.12
N LYS A 50 -1.52 -11.62 -25.06
CA LYS A 50 -1.59 -11.15 -23.68
C LYS A 50 -0.20 -10.78 -23.15
N TYR A 51 -0.19 -9.96 -22.11
CA TYR A 51 1.01 -9.50 -21.41
C TYR A 51 1.02 -10.08 -19.99
N ILE A 52 2.13 -10.68 -19.61
CA ILE A 52 2.33 -11.33 -18.31
C ILE A 52 3.35 -10.51 -17.54
N MET A 53 2.95 -9.96 -16.40
CA MET A 53 3.82 -9.16 -15.55
C MET A 53 3.74 -9.64 -14.10
N PRO A 54 4.65 -9.20 -13.20
CA PRO A 54 4.52 -9.49 -11.76
C PRO A 54 3.20 -8.94 -11.24
N GLY A 55 2.63 -9.61 -10.24
CA GLY A 55 1.53 -9.07 -9.47
C GLY A 55 1.93 -7.78 -8.75
N LEU A 56 0.99 -6.85 -8.62
CA LEU A 56 1.21 -5.61 -7.89
C LEU A 56 1.41 -5.89 -6.40
N ILE A 57 2.23 -5.07 -5.76
CA ILE A 57 2.44 -5.06 -4.31
C ILE A 57 1.95 -3.71 -3.78
N ASN A 58 0.95 -3.72 -2.90
CA ASN A 58 0.44 -2.51 -2.26
C ASN A 58 1.08 -2.40 -0.86
N MET A 59 1.99 -1.44 -0.69
CA MET A 59 2.77 -1.28 0.55
C MET A 59 2.07 -0.43 1.61
N HIS A 60 0.90 0.14 1.30
CA HIS A 60 0.16 0.98 2.23
C HIS A 60 -1.34 0.90 1.94
N ALA A 61 -2.06 0.18 2.76
CA ALA A 61 -3.52 0.12 2.69
C ALA A 61 -4.13 -0.02 4.09
N HIS A 62 -5.34 0.49 4.23
CA HIS A 62 -6.26 0.19 5.31
C HIS A 62 -7.43 -0.61 4.76
N LEU A 63 -8.01 -1.49 5.56
CA LEU A 63 -9.01 -2.44 5.09
C LEU A 63 -10.41 -2.20 5.68
N PHE A 64 -10.54 -1.17 6.53
CA PHE A 64 -11.78 -0.87 7.26
C PHE A 64 -12.75 0.07 6.52
N GLY A 65 -12.38 0.69 5.41
CA GLY A 65 -13.18 1.69 4.71
C GLY A 65 -13.46 1.33 3.26
N THR A 66 -14.50 1.96 2.70
CA THR A 66 -14.98 1.70 1.33
C THR A 66 -14.46 2.69 0.29
N GLY A 67 -13.70 3.70 0.70
CA GLY A 67 -13.30 4.82 -0.15
C GLY A 67 -14.41 5.86 -0.41
N MET A 68 -15.62 5.64 0.10
CA MET A 68 -16.70 6.62 -0.06
C MET A 68 -16.47 7.86 0.80
N PRO A 69 -16.59 9.09 0.25
CA PRO A 69 -16.58 10.30 1.06
C PRO A 69 -17.73 10.24 2.08
N SER A 70 -17.38 10.30 3.36
CA SER A 70 -18.34 10.15 4.45
C SER A 70 -18.11 11.18 5.55
N LYS A 71 -19.19 11.80 6.00
CA LYS A 71 -19.15 12.67 7.20
C LYS A 71 -18.83 11.91 8.48
N VAL A 72 -18.95 10.57 8.49
CA VAL A 72 -18.62 9.74 9.64
C VAL A 72 -17.12 9.81 9.95
N LEU A 73 -16.26 9.90 8.94
CA LEU A 73 -14.81 10.04 9.11
C LEU A 73 -14.39 11.40 9.69
N GLY A 74 -15.24 12.42 9.58
CA GLY A 74 -15.00 13.76 10.13
C GLY A 74 -15.33 13.92 11.63
N GLY A 75 -15.62 12.83 12.35
CA GLY A 75 -15.96 12.86 13.77
C GLY A 75 -17.46 13.04 14.06
N GLY A 76 -17.80 13.12 15.34
CA GLY A 76 -19.18 13.35 15.81
C GLY A 76 -19.89 12.10 16.31
N GLY A 77 -21.21 12.24 16.56
CA GLY A 77 -22.02 11.18 17.20
C GLY A 77 -22.14 9.90 16.39
N SER A 78 -22.20 9.99 15.07
CA SER A 78 -22.27 8.83 14.17
C SER A 78 -20.98 8.00 14.19
N GLN A 79 -19.81 8.66 14.24
CA GLN A 79 -18.51 7.97 14.37
C GLN A 79 -18.44 7.21 15.71
N LYS A 80 -18.80 7.86 16.82
CA LYS A 80 -18.83 7.23 18.14
C LYS A 80 -19.73 6.00 18.19
N ALA A 81 -20.89 6.03 17.52
CA ALA A 81 -21.81 4.91 17.44
C ALA A 81 -21.21 3.74 16.66
N VAL A 82 -20.55 4.00 15.51
CA VAL A 82 -19.83 2.99 14.72
C VAL A 82 -18.71 2.38 15.55
N LEU A 83 -17.86 3.18 16.17
CA LEU A 83 -16.76 2.70 17.01
C LEU A 83 -17.26 1.82 18.14
N LYS A 84 -18.32 2.25 18.87
CA LYS A 84 -18.94 1.42 19.91
C LYS A 84 -19.46 0.09 19.38
N PHE A 85 -20.02 0.07 18.17
CA PHE A 85 -20.48 -1.16 17.53
C PHE A 85 -19.32 -2.09 17.15
N VAL A 86 -18.26 -1.56 16.53
CA VAL A 86 -17.10 -2.38 16.10
C VAL A 86 -16.44 -3.11 17.26
N HIS A 87 -16.48 -2.57 18.49
CA HIS A 87 -15.95 -3.21 19.67
C HIS A 87 -16.87 -4.30 20.30
N THR A 88 -18.03 -4.58 19.68
CA THR A 88 -18.88 -5.70 20.09
C THR A 88 -18.50 -6.99 19.34
N GLN A 89 -18.85 -8.17 19.89
CA GLN A 89 -18.64 -9.45 19.21
C GLN A 89 -19.29 -9.53 17.80
N LEU A 90 -20.48 -8.94 17.67
CA LEU A 90 -21.17 -8.86 16.37
C LEU A 90 -20.44 -7.88 15.43
N GLY A 91 -19.99 -6.75 15.97
CA GLY A 91 -19.21 -5.75 15.24
C GLY A 91 -17.91 -6.33 14.69
N HIS A 92 -17.16 -7.11 15.48
CA HIS A 92 -15.97 -7.82 15.01
C HIS A 92 -16.29 -8.75 13.83
N LYS A 93 -17.39 -9.53 13.87
CA LYS A 93 -17.77 -10.42 12.76
C LYS A 93 -18.11 -9.63 11.50
N VAL A 94 -18.81 -8.51 11.64
CA VAL A 94 -19.16 -7.63 10.51
C VAL A 94 -17.90 -6.99 9.93
N LEU A 95 -17.00 -6.49 10.78
CA LEU A 95 -15.71 -5.93 10.38
C LEU A 95 -14.85 -6.96 9.65
N ASP A 96 -14.70 -8.17 10.20
CA ASP A 96 -13.92 -9.24 9.58
C ASP A 96 -14.48 -9.67 8.21
N ALA A 97 -15.82 -9.68 8.06
CA ALA A 97 -16.45 -9.97 6.78
C ALA A 97 -16.19 -8.87 5.74
N MET A 98 -16.22 -7.60 6.17
CA MET A 98 -15.89 -6.45 5.33
C MET A 98 -14.41 -6.46 4.93
N VAL A 99 -13.49 -6.62 5.89
CA VAL A 99 -12.05 -6.70 5.64
C VAL A 99 -11.72 -7.86 4.70
N ALA A 100 -12.33 -9.04 4.87
CA ALA A 100 -12.16 -10.16 3.95
C ALA A 100 -12.63 -9.85 2.53
N SER A 101 -13.72 -9.08 2.38
CA SER A 101 -14.20 -8.61 1.06
C SER A 101 -13.22 -7.63 0.41
N HIS A 102 -12.64 -6.74 1.20
CA HIS A 102 -11.65 -5.76 0.75
C HIS A 102 -10.33 -6.43 0.34
N VAL A 103 -9.84 -7.36 1.15
CA VAL A 103 -8.67 -8.21 0.82
C VAL A 103 -8.88 -8.98 -0.49
N LEU A 104 -10.09 -9.49 -0.72
CA LEU A 104 -10.42 -10.15 -1.98
C LEU A 104 -10.45 -9.17 -3.16
N ALA A 105 -10.93 -7.94 -2.95
CA ALA A 105 -10.93 -6.91 -3.99
C ALA A 105 -9.51 -6.47 -4.36
N GLU A 106 -8.58 -6.37 -3.39
CA GLU A 106 -7.15 -6.15 -3.64
C GLU A 106 -6.60 -7.25 -4.59
N LEU A 107 -6.83 -8.53 -4.27
CA LEU A 107 -6.37 -9.64 -5.12
C LEU A 107 -7.02 -9.58 -6.52
N ASP A 108 -8.32 -9.35 -6.60
CA ASP A 108 -9.03 -9.28 -7.88
C ASP A 108 -8.60 -8.07 -8.73
N SER A 109 -8.05 -7.01 -8.11
CA SER A 109 -7.47 -5.87 -8.82
C SER A 109 -6.04 -6.11 -9.30
N GLY A 110 -5.42 -7.22 -8.91
CA GLY A 110 -4.05 -7.56 -9.30
C GLY A 110 -3.02 -7.39 -8.21
N VAL A 111 -3.41 -7.01 -7.00
CA VAL A 111 -2.51 -6.94 -5.85
C VAL A 111 -2.29 -8.35 -5.30
N THR A 112 -1.11 -8.91 -5.51
CA THR A 112 -0.75 -10.26 -5.05
C THR A 112 -0.04 -10.27 -3.69
N THR A 113 0.47 -9.11 -3.26
CA THR A 113 1.03 -8.88 -1.92
C THR A 113 0.52 -7.55 -1.39
N LEU A 114 0.14 -7.51 -0.12
CA LEU A 114 -0.47 -6.38 0.56
C LEU A 114 0.19 -6.13 1.93
N ARG A 115 0.55 -4.88 2.23
CA ARG A 115 0.93 -4.43 3.57
C ARG A 115 -0.18 -3.55 4.14
N ALA A 116 -0.87 -4.04 5.18
CA ALA A 116 -1.89 -3.30 5.92
C ALA A 116 -1.25 -2.54 7.09
N VAL A 117 -1.45 -1.22 7.15
CA VAL A 117 -0.69 -0.29 7.99
C VAL A 117 -1.53 0.36 9.10
N GLY A 118 -2.46 -0.38 9.63
CA GLY A 118 -3.33 0.05 10.72
C GLY A 118 -4.79 -0.24 10.43
N ASP A 119 -5.39 -1.13 11.22
CA ASP A 119 -6.79 -1.51 11.09
C ASP A 119 -7.47 -1.62 12.46
N PHE A 120 -8.81 -1.61 12.46
CA PHE A 120 -9.58 -1.68 13.70
C PHE A 120 -9.51 -3.07 14.35
N CYS A 121 -9.25 -3.09 15.65
CA CYS A 121 -9.41 -4.29 16.50
C CYS A 121 -8.64 -5.52 15.98
N GLY A 122 -7.51 -5.34 15.29
CA GLY A 122 -6.69 -6.43 14.74
C GLY A 122 -7.41 -7.29 13.68
N SER A 123 -8.37 -6.71 12.95
CA SER A 123 -9.11 -7.41 11.89
C SER A 123 -8.21 -7.84 10.73
N ASP A 124 -7.21 -7.03 10.40
CA ASP A 124 -6.18 -7.33 9.42
C ASP A 124 -5.38 -8.59 9.79
N LEU A 125 -4.93 -8.72 11.06
CA LEU A 125 -4.21 -9.89 11.57
C LEU A 125 -5.06 -11.15 11.44
N ARG A 126 -6.34 -11.10 11.86
CA ARG A 126 -7.23 -12.25 11.78
C ARG A 126 -7.50 -12.69 10.34
N ILE A 127 -7.69 -11.74 9.43
CA ILE A 127 -7.93 -12.06 8.02
C ILE A 127 -6.64 -12.54 7.34
N ARG A 128 -5.49 -11.96 7.63
CA ARG A 128 -4.19 -12.47 7.20
C ARG A 128 -4.01 -13.93 7.59
N ASP A 129 -4.26 -14.26 8.85
CA ASP A 129 -4.08 -15.62 9.35
C ASP A 129 -5.06 -16.61 8.68
N ALA A 130 -6.29 -16.18 8.44
CA ALA A 130 -7.27 -16.97 7.68
C ALA A 130 -6.85 -17.19 6.21
N VAL A 131 -6.20 -16.20 5.58
CA VAL A 131 -5.62 -16.34 4.23
C VAL A 131 -4.41 -17.29 4.26
N ARG A 132 -3.49 -17.12 5.22
CA ARG A 132 -2.33 -18.01 5.41
C ARG A 132 -2.74 -19.47 5.65
N ALA A 133 -3.83 -19.67 6.38
CA ALA A 133 -4.40 -21.00 6.64
C ALA A 133 -5.23 -21.57 5.47
N GLY A 134 -5.38 -20.83 4.37
CA GLY A 134 -6.20 -21.24 3.21
C GLY A 134 -7.71 -21.22 3.45
N GLN A 135 -8.17 -20.65 4.56
CA GLN A 135 -9.60 -20.51 4.90
C GLN A 135 -10.27 -19.37 4.14
N LYS A 136 -9.49 -18.39 3.69
CA LYS A 136 -9.92 -17.27 2.85
C LYS A 136 -8.99 -17.09 1.66
N ILE A 137 -9.53 -16.49 0.61
CA ILE A 137 -8.76 -16.14 -0.59
C ILE A 137 -8.33 -14.66 -0.47
N GLY A 138 -7.05 -14.41 -0.70
CA GLY A 138 -6.46 -13.07 -0.65
C GLY A 138 -5.02 -13.03 -1.14
N PRO A 139 -4.40 -11.85 -1.19
CA PRO A 139 -2.97 -11.68 -1.45
C PRO A 139 -2.13 -12.24 -0.30
N ARG A 140 -0.80 -12.28 -0.46
CA ARG A 140 0.13 -12.41 0.66
C ARG A 140 0.02 -11.14 1.50
N MET A 141 -0.21 -11.28 2.81
CA MET A 141 -0.46 -10.13 3.68
C MET A 141 0.63 -9.98 4.74
N TYR A 142 1.02 -8.74 4.97
CA TYR A 142 1.84 -8.25 6.08
C TYR A 142 1.02 -7.19 6.82
N CYS A 143 0.83 -7.34 8.11
CA CYS A 143 -0.11 -6.55 8.88
C CYS A 143 0.50 -6.02 10.18
N SER A 144 0.20 -4.77 10.51
CA SER A 144 0.64 -4.14 11.77
C SER A 144 -0.34 -4.31 12.92
N GLY A 145 -1.58 -4.72 12.65
CA GLY A 145 -2.66 -4.53 13.62
C GLY A 145 -3.09 -3.06 13.70
N THR A 146 -3.34 -2.54 14.89
CA THR A 146 -3.56 -1.09 15.11
C THR A 146 -2.26 -0.31 14.93
N ALA A 147 -2.36 0.99 14.62
CA ALA A 147 -1.19 1.87 14.65
C ALA A 147 -0.90 2.32 16.10
N ILE A 148 0.28 2.88 16.35
CA ILE A 148 0.66 3.48 17.64
C ILE A 148 0.86 4.98 17.43
N THR A 149 0.31 5.79 18.33
CA THR A 149 0.51 7.24 18.35
C THR A 149 0.43 7.78 19.78
N VAL A 150 0.42 9.11 19.92
CA VAL A 150 0.18 9.78 21.21
C VAL A 150 -1.26 10.28 21.30
N PRO A 151 -1.80 10.58 22.49
CA PRO A 151 -3.12 11.21 22.63
C PRO A 151 -3.25 12.47 21.78
N GLY A 152 -4.30 12.53 20.95
CA GLY A 152 -4.51 13.57 19.94
C GLY A 152 -3.66 13.44 18.68
N GLY A 153 -2.99 12.32 18.49
CA GLY A 153 -2.26 11.96 17.28
C GLY A 153 -3.17 11.44 16.18
N HIS A 154 -2.59 11.17 15.01
CA HIS A 154 -3.33 10.64 13.86
C HIS A 154 -3.91 9.25 14.18
N GLY A 155 -5.19 9.07 13.91
CA GLY A 155 -5.89 7.82 14.19
C GLY A 155 -6.32 7.60 15.63
N ASP A 156 -6.02 8.54 16.57
CA ASP A 156 -6.48 8.45 17.96
C ASP A 156 -7.99 8.24 18.07
N GLY A 157 -8.38 7.24 18.88
CA GLY A 157 -9.76 6.84 19.07
C GLY A 157 -10.39 6.14 17.85
N THR A 158 -9.60 5.78 16.83
CA THR A 158 -10.03 5.04 15.64
C THR A 158 -9.15 3.81 15.39
N PHE A 159 -8.19 3.89 14.50
CA PHE A 159 -7.31 2.78 14.11
C PHE A 159 -5.92 2.82 14.81
N ALA A 160 -5.72 3.73 15.77
CA ALA A 160 -4.47 3.82 16.53
C ALA A 160 -4.72 3.69 18.03
N GLU A 161 -3.78 3.02 18.70
CA GLU A 161 -3.63 2.98 20.15
C GLU A 161 -2.69 4.09 20.60
N THR A 162 -2.92 4.64 21.80
CA THR A 162 -2.18 5.81 22.26
C THR A 162 -1.48 5.58 23.59
N ALA A 163 -0.24 6.08 23.67
CA ALA A 163 0.52 6.24 24.90
C ALA A 163 1.42 7.48 24.78
N SER A 164 1.80 8.08 25.91
CA SER A 164 2.67 9.26 25.94
C SER A 164 4.05 8.96 26.54
N ASP A 165 4.09 8.05 27.48
CA ASP A 165 5.32 7.67 28.15
C ASP A 165 6.11 6.66 27.31
N PRO A 166 7.44 6.80 27.17
CA PRO A 166 8.27 5.85 26.44
C PRO A 166 8.14 4.40 26.89
N ALA A 167 7.94 4.11 28.17
CA ALA A 167 7.76 2.75 28.67
C ALA A 167 6.39 2.18 28.26
N GLU A 168 5.33 2.99 28.27
CA GLU A 168 4.01 2.59 27.78
C GLU A 168 4.03 2.32 26.28
N LEU A 169 4.74 3.17 25.51
CA LEU A 169 4.93 2.96 24.06
C LEU A 169 5.64 1.62 23.76
N ARG A 170 6.69 1.29 24.50
CA ARG A 170 7.35 -0.04 24.40
C ARG A 170 6.40 -1.17 24.75
N ALA A 171 5.56 -1.02 25.78
CA ALA A 171 4.56 -2.03 26.13
C ALA A 171 3.51 -2.25 25.01
N LEU A 172 3.15 -1.20 24.25
CA LEU A 172 2.33 -1.37 23.04
C LEU A 172 3.06 -2.18 21.97
N VAL A 173 4.36 -1.94 21.74
CA VAL A 173 5.17 -2.76 20.81
C VAL A 173 5.18 -4.23 21.24
N ASP A 174 5.38 -4.51 22.54
CA ASP A 174 5.31 -5.88 23.07
C ASP A 174 3.95 -6.54 22.80
N ALA A 175 2.86 -5.78 23.00
CA ALA A 175 1.50 -6.27 22.76
C ALA A 175 1.26 -6.59 21.29
N HIS A 176 1.72 -5.75 20.36
CA HIS A 176 1.63 -5.99 18.92
C HIS A 176 2.48 -7.19 18.49
N HIS A 177 3.70 -7.31 19.00
CA HIS A 177 4.56 -8.47 18.77
C HIS A 177 3.88 -9.76 19.26
N ALA A 178 3.33 -9.76 20.47
CA ALA A 178 2.61 -10.90 21.05
C ALA A 178 1.33 -11.25 20.26
N ALA A 179 0.66 -10.26 19.67
CA ALA A 179 -0.49 -10.45 18.79
C ALA A 179 -0.09 -10.97 17.39
N GLY A 180 1.21 -11.09 17.10
CA GLY A 180 1.75 -11.60 15.86
C GLY A 180 1.74 -10.59 14.72
N ALA A 181 1.82 -9.28 14.99
CA ALA A 181 2.04 -8.27 13.97
C ALA A 181 3.35 -8.54 13.21
N ASP A 182 3.35 -8.30 11.89
CA ASP A 182 4.52 -8.52 11.06
C ASP A 182 5.52 -7.34 11.14
N PHE A 183 5.05 -6.16 11.52
CA PHE A 183 5.82 -4.91 11.71
C PHE A 183 5.04 -3.94 12.59
N ILE A 184 5.66 -2.84 13.02
CA ILE A 184 5.01 -1.79 13.80
C ILE A 184 4.67 -0.60 12.90
N LYS A 185 3.46 -0.06 13.01
CA LYS A 185 3.05 1.22 12.41
C LYS A 185 2.94 2.28 13.49
N ILE A 186 3.60 3.42 13.27
CA ILE A 186 3.46 4.62 14.11
C ILE A 186 2.92 5.80 13.30
N CYS A 187 2.38 6.81 13.99
CA CYS A 187 1.97 8.07 13.39
C CYS A 187 2.73 9.21 14.06
N VAL A 188 3.83 9.65 13.41
CA VAL A 188 4.70 10.71 13.93
C VAL A 188 4.05 12.08 13.75
N THR A 189 3.29 12.29 12.68
CA THR A 189 2.56 13.53 12.42
C THR A 189 1.05 13.32 12.45
N GLY A 190 0.29 14.41 12.50
CA GLY A 190 -1.09 14.44 12.05
C GLY A 190 -1.19 14.33 10.53
N GLY A 191 -2.41 14.30 9.99
CA GLY A 191 -2.71 14.30 8.57
C GLY A 191 -3.67 15.43 8.19
N VAL A 192 -4.06 15.47 6.91
CA VAL A 192 -4.99 16.48 6.36
C VAL A 192 -6.27 16.63 7.19
N MET A 193 -6.84 15.49 7.65
CA MET A 193 -8.10 15.49 8.41
C MET A 193 -7.95 15.92 9.87
N ASP A 194 -6.72 15.90 10.43
CA ASP A 194 -6.43 16.31 11.80
C ASP A 194 -6.09 17.80 11.90
N ALA A 195 -5.83 18.44 10.78
CA ALA A 195 -5.33 19.80 10.70
C ALA A 195 -6.34 20.81 11.21
N LYS A 196 -5.89 21.71 12.09
CA LYS A 196 -6.68 22.81 12.66
C LYS A 196 -6.41 24.16 11.98
N LYS A 197 -5.38 24.24 11.15
CA LYS A 197 -4.91 25.47 10.49
C LYS A 197 -4.53 25.21 9.05
N LYS A 198 -4.68 26.21 8.18
CA LYS A 198 -4.14 26.18 6.82
C LYS A 198 -2.60 26.13 6.86
N GLY A 199 -2.03 25.26 6.03
CA GLY A 199 -0.57 25.10 5.90
C GLY A 199 0.09 24.24 6.99
N SER A 200 -0.69 23.58 7.85
CA SER A 200 -0.16 22.73 8.92
C SER A 200 -0.86 21.35 8.96
N PRO A 201 -0.90 20.60 7.84
CA PRO A 201 -1.53 19.27 7.84
C PRO A 201 -0.70 18.27 8.66
N GLY A 202 0.61 18.27 8.52
CA GLY A 202 1.54 17.35 9.19
C GLY A 202 2.06 17.86 10.52
N GLU A 203 1.20 18.35 11.42
CA GLU A 203 1.61 18.79 12.76
C GLU A 203 2.31 17.64 13.50
N LEU A 204 3.51 17.91 14.05
CA LEU A 204 4.27 16.92 14.83
C LEU A 204 3.47 16.46 16.04
N LYS A 205 3.33 15.16 16.21
CA LYS A 205 2.60 14.49 17.31
C LYS A 205 3.56 13.74 18.23
N MET A 206 4.30 12.80 17.70
CA MET A 206 5.35 12.11 18.46
C MET A 206 6.65 12.90 18.39
N ASN A 207 7.34 13.05 19.52
CA ASN A 207 8.69 13.61 19.56
C ASN A 207 9.75 12.54 19.29
N LEU A 208 11.01 12.96 19.21
CA LEU A 208 12.14 12.09 18.89
C LEU A 208 12.36 10.98 19.94
N GLU A 209 12.19 11.28 21.23
CA GLU A 209 12.34 10.31 22.33
C GLU A 209 11.28 9.22 22.24
N GLN A 210 10.02 9.58 22.01
CA GLN A 210 8.91 8.67 21.83
C GLN A 210 9.09 7.79 20.59
N THR A 211 9.51 8.39 19.47
CA THR A 211 9.77 7.66 18.22
C THR A 211 10.90 6.65 18.39
N ARG A 212 12.01 7.06 19.03
CA ARG A 212 13.13 6.16 19.35
C ARG A 212 12.72 5.02 20.27
N ALA A 213 11.92 5.30 21.30
CA ALA A 213 11.47 4.28 22.21
C ALA A 213 10.71 3.15 21.52
N VAL A 214 9.89 3.49 20.51
CA VAL A 214 9.19 2.49 19.68
C VAL A 214 10.16 1.79 18.72
N CYS A 215 10.96 2.55 17.97
CA CYS A 215 11.83 1.98 16.93
C CYS A 215 12.90 1.05 17.53
N ASP A 216 13.63 1.52 18.55
CA ASP A 216 14.67 0.72 19.18
C ASP A 216 14.09 -0.60 19.73
N HIS A 217 12.95 -0.54 20.40
CA HIS A 217 12.32 -1.72 20.97
C HIS A 217 11.75 -2.68 19.89
N ALA A 218 11.15 -2.14 18.85
CA ALA A 218 10.71 -2.95 17.71
C ALA A 218 11.88 -3.68 17.04
N HIS A 219 13.02 -2.98 16.87
CA HIS A 219 14.24 -3.56 16.30
C HIS A 219 14.85 -4.64 17.21
N GLU A 220 14.83 -4.45 18.55
CA GLU A 220 15.22 -5.49 19.52
C GLU A 220 14.40 -6.78 19.35
N LEU A 221 13.13 -6.66 18.95
CA LEU A 221 12.23 -7.79 18.66
C LEU A 221 12.31 -8.28 17.18
N GLY A 222 13.18 -7.70 16.36
CA GLY A 222 13.34 -8.05 14.95
C GLY A 222 12.23 -7.54 14.03
N MET A 223 11.46 -6.53 14.47
CA MET A 223 10.36 -5.93 13.72
C MET A 223 10.80 -4.62 13.07
N LYS A 224 10.36 -4.38 11.81
CA LYS A 224 10.49 -3.09 11.14
C LYS A 224 9.43 -2.10 11.62
N VAL A 225 9.70 -0.81 11.45
CA VAL A 225 8.78 0.29 11.81
C VAL A 225 8.45 1.13 10.59
N ALA A 226 7.15 1.32 10.33
CA ALA A 226 6.60 2.21 9.30
C ALA A 226 5.97 3.45 9.97
N SER A 227 6.18 4.66 9.41
CA SER A 227 5.71 5.92 10.02
C SER A 227 4.84 6.74 9.07
N HIS A 228 3.61 7.06 9.49
CA HIS A 228 2.83 8.13 8.86
C HIS A 228 3.51 9.48 9.10
N THR A 229 3.85 10.20 8.03
CA THR A 229 4.68 11.41 8.08
C THR A 229 4.37 12.34 6.91
N GLU A 230 3.80 13.52 7.18
CA GLU A 230 3.33 14.48 6.16
C GLU A 230 3.93 15.88 6.32
N SER A 231 5.10 16.01 6.98
CA SER A 231 5.78 17.29 7.10
C SER A 231 7.31 17.14 7.20
N PRO A 232 8.10 18.19 6.86
CA PRO A 232 9.57 18.16 7.00
C PRO A 232 10.03 17.91 8.43
N ASP A 233 9.37 18.48 9.43
CA ASP A 233 9.68 18.22 10.86
C ASP A 233 9.39 16.76 11.23
N GLY A 234 8.28 16.21 10.70
CA GLY A 234 7.97 14.80 10.85
C GLY A 234 9.01 13.89 10.20
N MET A 235 9.49 14.23 8.98
CA MET A 235 10.56 13.50 8.30
C MET A 235 11.79 13.41 9.18
N ARG A 236 12.21 14.53 9.80
CA ARG A 236 13.35 14.55 10.70
C ARG A 236 13.16 13.64 11.89
N VAL A 237 12.04 13.77 12.61
CA VAL A 237 11.76 12.96 13.80
C VAL A 237 11.65 11.49 13.46
N ALA A 238 10.97 11.14 12.37
CA ALA A 238 10.81 9.75 11.92
C ALA A 238 12.17 9.12 11.57
N ILE A 239 12.94 9.78 10.71
CA ILE A 239 14.23 9.25 10.22
C ILE A 239 15.27 9.21 11.33
N GLU A 240 15.48 10.29 12.10
CA GLU A 240 16.39 10.29 13.25
C GLU A 240 15.92 9.34 14.37
N GLY A 241 14.63 9.12 14.47
CA GLY A 241 14.00 8.18 15.41
C GLY A 241 14.18 6.73 15.07
N GLY A 242 14.58 6.39 13.84
CA GLY A 242 14.92 5.02 13.47
C GLY A 242 13.89 4.27 12.63
N VAL A 243 12.90 4.94 12.03
CA VAL A 243 11.92 4.26 11.18
C VAL A 243 12.58 3.62 9.94
N ASP A 244 12.06 2.49 9.51
CA ASP A 244 12.52 1.77 8.32
C ASP A 244 11.85 2.27 7.05
N THR A 245 10.55 2.62 7.11
CA THR A 245 9.83 3.23 6.00
C THR A 245 9.05 4.46 6.43
N VAL A 246 9.19 5.53 5.63
CA VAL A 246 8.38 6.74 5.78
C VAL A 246 7.23 6.68 4.78
N GLU A 247 6.02 6.69 5.29
CA GLU A 247 4.79 6.68 4.52
C GLU A 247 4.40 8.12 4.15
N HIS A 248 3.87 8.32 2.95
CA HIS A 248 3.53 9.61 2.34
C HIS A 248 4.78 10.43 2.01
N SER A 249 5.46 10.93 3.00
CA SER A 249 6.66 11.77 2.96
C SER A 249 6.39 13.27 2.79
N ALA A 250 7.46 14.05 2.95
CA ALA A 250 7.59 15.47 2.63
C ALA A 250 9.05 15.74 2.22
N GLY A 251 9.40 16.98 1.87
CA GLY A 251 10.78 17.36 1.57
C GLY A 251 11.72 17.13 2.76
N PHE A 252 12.95 16.67 2.51
CA PHE A 252 13.95 16.40 3.54
C PHE A 252 15.38 16.65 3.01
N ASP A 253 16.29 16.97 3.93
CA ASP A 253 17.65 17.40 3.60
C ASP A 253 18.64 16.24 3.42
N GLU A 254 19.88 16.57 2.94
CA GLU A 254 20.94 15.60 2.68
C GLU A 254 21.36 14.80 3.94
N ALA A 255 21.25 15.38 5.13
CA ALA A 255 21.60 14.67 6.37
C ALA A 255 20.63 13.51 6.62
N LEU A 256 19.33 13.73 6.38
CA LEU A 256 18.29 12.69 6.48
C LEU A 256 18.40 11.67 5.36
N GLN A 257 18.74 12.09 4.13
CA GLN A 257 19.01 11.17 3.01
C GLN A 257 20.13 10.19 3.37
N LYS A 258 21.22 10.68 3.94
CA LYS A 258 22.34 9.83 4.36
C LYS A 258 21.94 8.80 5.40
N ILE A 259 21.12 9.17 6.40
CA ILE A 259 20.61 8.23 7.42
C ILE A 259 19.76 7.13 6.78
N LEU A 260 18.85 7.48 5.86
CA LEU A 260 18.01 6.49 5.18
C LEU A 260 18.85 5.53 4.33
N LEU A 261 19.83 6.03 3.58
CA LEU A 261 20.74 5.21 2.79
C LEU A 261 21.58 4.25 3.66
N GLU A 262 22.12 4.74 4.79
CA GLU A 262 22.91 3.92 5.71
C GLU A 262 22.08 2.79 6.38
N ARG A 263 20.77 3.01 6.53
CA ARG A 263 19.86 2.02 7.14
C ARG A 263 19.11 1.16 6.13
N ASP A 264 19.35 1.32 4.84
CA ASP A 264 18.56 0.67 3.79
C ASP A 264 17.05 0.97 3.92
N GLY A 265 16.72 2.20 4.35
CA GLY A 265 15.36 2.67 4.56
C GLY A 265 14.69 3.12 3.27
N GLY A 266 13.36 3.26 3.29
CA GLY A 266 12.59 3.60 2.11
C GLY A 266 11.49 4.63 2.32
N ILE A 267 11.05 5.23 1.21
CA ILE A 267 9.87 6.10 1.13
C ILE A 267 8.74 5.30 0.46
N ILE A 268 7.56 5.31 1.06
CA ILE A 268 6.35 4.71 0.47
C ILE A 268 5.40 5.84 0.12
N MET A 269 5.38 6.23 -1.15
CA MET A 269 4.48 7.27 -1.64
C MET A 269 3.04 6.77 -1.74
N THR A 270 2.08 7.69 -1.58
CA THR A 270 0.65 7.46 -1.69
C THR A 270 -0.03 8.72 -2.24
N PHE A 271 0.00 8.95 -3.53
CA PHE A 271 -0.67 10.11 -4.13
C PHE A 271 -2.21 10.00 -4.07
N SER A 272 -2.72 8.78 -4.01
CA SER A 272 -4.16 8.48 -4.06
C SER A 272 -5.01 9.19 -3.01
N PRO A 273 -4.63 9.35 -1.72
CA PRO A 273 -5.46 10.05 -0.74
C PRO A 273 -5.47 11.57 -0.92
N ALA A 274 -4.33 12.19 -1.27
CA ALA A 274 -4.21 13.64 -1.33
C ALA A 274 -4.73 14.21 -2.67
N LEU A 275 -4.43 13.56 -3.79
CA LEU A 275 -4.71 14.08 -5.13
C LEU A 275 -6.20 14.33 -5.41
N PRO A 276 -7.13 13.39 -5.15
CA PRO A 276 -8.55 13.64 -5.35
C PRO A 276 -9.08 14.76 -4.45
N LEU A 277 -8.61 14.85 -3.20
CA LEU A 277 -9.06 15.85 -2.24
C LEU A 277 -8.56 17.25 -2.61
N ALA A 278 -7.41 17.33 -3.26
CA ALA A 278 -6.83 18.59 -3.76
C ALA A 278 -7.46 19.06 -5.08
N ARG A 279 -7.98 18.15 -5.91
CA ARG A 279 -8.38 18.45 -7.30
C ARG A 279 -9.89 18.37 -7.58
N LEU A 280 -10.61 17.53 -6.81
CA LEU A 280 -12.06 17.45 -6.97
C LEU A 280 -12.77 18.60 -6.23
N SER A 281 -13.94 18.97 -6.72
CA SER A 281 -14.68 20.08 -6.10
C SER A 281 -15.16 19.75 -4.68
N PRO A 282 -15.34 20.77 -3.81
CA PRO A 282 -15.87 20.57 -2.45
C PRO A 282 -17.27 19.94 -2.43
N GLU A 283 -18.07 20.15 -3.50
CA GLU A 283 -19.39 19.51 -3.65
C GLU A 283 -19.28 18.00 -3.81
N VAL A 284 -18.20 17.51 -4.43
CA VAL A 284 -17.90 16.09 -4.63
C VAL A 284 -17.23 15.50 -3.39
N THR A 285 -16.18 16.14 -2.89
CA THR A 285 -15.39 15.63 -1.76
C THR A 285 -16.12 15.75 -0.41
N LYS A 286 -17.08 16.66 -0.28
CA LYS A 286 -17.76 17.03 0.97
C LYS A 286 -16.82 17.62 2.02
N LEU A 287 -15.63 18.05 1.61
CA LEU A 287 -14.64 18.66 2.48
C LEU A 287 -14.79 20.17 2.55
N ASN A 288 -14.31 20.74 3.65
CA ASN A 288 -14.19 22.18 3.82
C ASN A 288 -12.90 22.71 3.13
N GLU A 289 -12.82 24.03 2.96
CA GLU A 289 -11.67 24.69 2.33
C GLU A 289 -10.32 24.41 3.04
N LEU A 290 -10.36 24.19 4.35
CA LEU A 290 -9.15 23.85 5.13
C LEU A 290 -8.56 22.52 4.68
N CYS A 291 -9.40 21.49 4.54
CA CYS A 291 -8.96 20.17 4.09
C CYS A 291 -8.46 20.20 2.65
N VAL A 292 -9.16 20.91 1.76
CA VAL A 292 -8.73 21.06 0.35
C VAL A 292 -7.36 21.72 0.29
N TYR A 293 -7.17 22.85 0.98
CA TYR A 293 -5.89 23.56 1.02
C TYR A 293 -4.76 22.67 1.57
N ASN A 294 -5.02 21.97 2.67
CA ASN A 294 -4.01 21.12 3.29
C ASN A 294 -3.71 19.85 2.48
N SER A 295 -4.67 19.38 1.67
CA SER A 295 -4.40 18.30 0.69
C SER A 295 -3.40 18.73 -0.38
N GLU A 296 -3.46 20.00 -0.84
CA GLU A 296 -2.43 20.56 -1.74
C GLU A 296 -1.06 20.60 -1.06
N VAL A 297 -0.99 21.07 0.18
CA VAL A 297 0.28 21.13 0.94
C VAL A 297 0.92 19.76 1.07
N VAL A 298 0.12 18.74 1.41
CA VAL A 298 0.60 17.34 1.52
C VAL A 298 1.02 16.81 0.16
N LEU A 299 0.23 17.05 -0.89
CA LEU A 299 0.53 16.60 -2.25
C LEU A 299 1.86 17.17 -2.76
N ASP A 300 2.08 18.47 -2.56
CA ASP A 300 3.33 19.16 -2.94
C ASP A 300 4.52 18.66 -2.11
N GLY A 301 4.35 18.50 -0.80
CA GLY A 301 5.36 17.93 0.09
C GLY A 301 5.74 16.51 -0.31
N MET A 302 4.77 15.67 -0.64
CA MET A 302 4.98 14.31 -1.11
C MET A 302 5.75 14.27 -2.44
N ARG A 303 5.38 15.14 -3.41
CA ARG A 303 6.12 15.27 -4.69
C ARG A 303 7.59 15.65 -4.45
N GLU A 304 7.84 16.56 -3.52
CA GLU A 304 9.20 16.98 -3.15
C GLU A 304 9.96 15.80 -2.51
N GLY A 305 9.38 15.12 -1.53
CA GLY A 305 9.99 13.97 -0.87
C GLY A 305 10.29 12.82 -1.84
N VAL A 306 9.36 12.50 -2.74
CA VAL A 306 9.56 11.48 -3.78
C VAL A 306 10.69 11.87 -4.73
N ARG A 307 10.74 13.14 -5.17
CA ARG A 307 11.83 13.63 -6.02
C ARG A 307 13.17 13.50 -5.31
N THR A 308 13.25 13.96 -4.07
CA THR A 308 14.45 13.85 -3.23
C THR A 308 14.92 12.40 -3.10
N ALA A 309 14.01 11.47 -2.85
CA ALA A 309 14.34 10.04 -2.74
C ALA A 309 14.87 9.48 -4.07
N MET A 310 14.24 9.83 -5.20
CA MET A 310 14.69 9.40 -6.53
C MET A 310 16.09 9.91 -6.87
N GLU A 311 16.35 11.20 -6.60
CA GLU A 311 17.67 11.85 -6.89
C GLU A 311 18.78 11.29 -6.00
N ALA A 312 18.46 10.97 -4.76
CA ALA A 312 19.40 10.39 -3.79
C ALA A 312 19.63 8.87 -3.95
N GLY A 313 18.80 8.19 -4.75
CA GLY A 313 18.86 6.73 -4.90
C GLY A 313 18.34 5.97 -3.66
N ILE A 314 17.48 6.60 -2.86
CA ILE A 314 16.79 5.97 -1.72
C ILE A 314 15.71 5.04 -2.26
N HIS A 315 15.49 3.90 -1.61
CA HIS A 315 14.44 2.97 -1.97
C HIS A 315 13.07 3.66 -2.01
N LEU A 316 12.41 3.58 -3.16
CA LEU A 316 11.10 4.18 -3.38
C LEU A 316 10.09 3.06 -3.65
N GLY A 317 9.07 2.99 -2.83
CA GLY A 317 7.92 2.13 -2.98
C GLY A 317 6.63 2.94 -3.08
N MET A 318 5.51 2.23 -3.27
CA MET A 318 4.20 2.85 -3.31
C MET A 318 3.11 2.01 -2.66
N GLY A 319 2.07 2.68 -2.20
CA GLY A 319 0.83 2.12 -1.72
C GLY A 319 -0.33 3.06 -1.99
N THR A 320 -1.55 2.61 -1.73
CA THR A 320 -2.75 3.37 -2.11
C THR A 320 -3.30 4.23 -0.99
N ASP A 321 -3.07 3.87 0.26
CA ASP A 321 -3.81 4.38 1.41
C ASP A 321 -5.33 4.13 1.28
N ALA A 322 -5.68 2.92 0.79
CA ALA A 322 -7.07 2.50 0.61
C ALA A 322 -7.85 2.65 1.92
N SER A 323 -9.14 2.92 1.83
CA SER A 323 -10.08 3.36 2.85
C SER A 323 -10.20 4.88 3.04
N CYS A 324 -9.20 5.67 2.62
CA CYS A 324 -9.34 7.11 2.51
C CYS A 324 -10.42 7.49 1.48
N PRO A 325 -11.04 8.68 1.58
CA PRO A 325 -12.02 9.13 0.60
C PRO A 325 -11.46 9.07 -0.83
N PHE A 326 -12.22 8.51 -1.75
CA PHE A 326 -11.88 8.24 -3.16
C PHE A 326 -10.80 7.17 -3.37
N VAL A 327 -10.31 6.49 -2.31
CA VAL A 327 -9.31 5.44 -2.43
C VAL A 327 -9.92 4.08 -2.11
N THR A 328 -10.19 3.31 -3.17
CA THR A 328 -10.78 1.96 -3.06
C THR A 328 -9.70 0.88 -3.12
N GLN A 329 -10.03 -0.33 -2.64
CA GLN A 329 -9.14 -1.49 -2.62
C GLN A 329 -8.85 -2.09 -4.01
N TYR A 330 -9.37 -1.52 -5.08
CA TYR A 330 -9.12 -1.99 -6.44
C TYR A 330 -8.39 -0.96 -7.32
N ASN A 331 -7.85 0.10 -6.72
CA ASN A 331 -7.26 1.21 -7.46
C ASN A 331 -5.73 1.30 -7.37
N MET A 332 -5.01 0.21 -7.02
CA MET A 332 -3.54 0.22 -7.02
C MET A 332 -2.96 0.62 -8.39
N TRP A 333 -3.59 0.22 -9.49
CA TRP A 333 -3.20 0.65 -10.83
C TRP A 333 -3.22 2.19 -11.01
N ARG A 334 -4.12 2.91 -10.30
CA ARG A 334 -4.20 4.38 -10.34
C ARG A 334 -3.01 5.01 -9.63
N GLU A 335 -2.55 4.44 -8.52
CA GLU A 335 -1.34 4.93 -7.86
C GLU A 335 -0.13 4.84 -8.78
N VAL A 336 0.03 3.71 -9.50
CA VAL A 336 1.06 3.54 -10.53
C VAL A 336 0.93 4.59 -11.62
N TRP A 337 -0.28 4.85 -12.06
CA TRP A 337 -0.58 5.85 -13.09
C TRP A 337 -0.37 7.28 -12.58
N TYR A 338 -0.77 7.62 -11.34
CA TYR A 338 -0.51 8.91 -10.72
C TYR A 338 1.00 9.17 -10.60
N PHE A 339 1.75 8.19 -10.13
CA PHE A 339 3.20 8.30 -10.05
C PHE A 339 3.82 8.63 -11.41
N GLN A 340 3.44 7.91 -12.46
CA GLN A 340 3.93 8.19 -13.80
C GLN A 340 3.61 9.63 -14.26
N ARG A 341 2.39 10.08 -14.05
CA ARG A 341 1.94 11.40 -14.48
C ARG A 341 2.54 12.54 -13.66
N MET A 342 2.54 12.40 -12.34
CA MET A 342 2.99 13.46 -11.44
C MET A 342 4.51 13.63 -11.41
N MET A 343 5.25 12.53 -11.59
CA MET A 343 6.72 12.55 -11.52
C MET A 343 7.37 12.39 -12.89
N HIS A 344 6.59 12.29 -13.97
CA HIS A 344 7.07 12.13 -15.36
C HIS A 344 8.05 10.97 -15.56
N VAL A 345 7.83 9.87 -14.83
CA VAL A 345 8.64 8.66 -14.96
C VAL A 345 8.16 7.79 -16.11
N SER A 346 8.99 6.84 -16.55
CA SER A 346 8.59 5.87 -17.56
C SER A 346 7.57 4.87 -16.99
N PRO A 347 6.68 4.29 -17.82
CA PRO A 347 5.79 3.21 -17.39
C PRO A 347 6.54 2.02 -16.77
N ASN A 348 7.71 1.67 -17.32
CA ASN A 348 8.56 0.61 -16.79
C ASN A 348 9.02 0.92 -15.36
N TYR A 349 9.48 2.14 -15.07
CA TYR A 349 9.90 2.53 -13.73
C TYR A 349 8.73 2.54 -12.74
N ALA A 350 7.56 3.02 -13.17
CA ALA A 350 6.35 2.98 -12.33
C ALA A 350 5.93 1.54 -11.98
N ILE A 351 5.99 0.61 -12.93
CA ILE A 351 5.72 -0.82 -12.69
C ILE A 351 6.79 -1.42 -11.77
N TYR A 352 8.08 -1.13 -12.00
CA TYR A 352 9.16 -1.57 -11.12
C TYR A 352 8.91 -1.14 -9.67
N THR A 353 8.55 0.12 -9.44
CA THR A 353 8.26 0.66 -8.10
C THR A 353 7.08 -0.07 -7.44
N ALA A 354 6.02 -0.40 -8.19
CA ALA A 354 4.84 -1.11 -7.70
C ALA A 354 5.03 -2.63 -7.54
N THR A 355 6.16 -3.17 -7.94
CA THR A 355 6.41 -4.62 -7.95
C THR A 355 7.74 -4.98 -7.27
N LEU A 356 8.86 -4.97 -8.00
CA LEU A 356 10.15 -5.42 -7.47
C LEU A 356 10.69 -4.49 -6.39
N SER A 357 10.63 -3.17 -6.55
CA SER A 357 11.07 -2.21 -5.53
C SER A 357 10.28 -2.36 -4.21
N ASN A 358 8.97 -2.50 -4.30
CA ASN A 358 8.14 -2.81 -3.14
C ASN A 358 8.54 -4.15 -2.47
N ALA A 359 8.90 -5.16 -3.27
CA ALA A 359 9.36 -6.44 -2.75
C ALA A 359 10.74 -6.32 -2.07
N GLU A 360 11.64 -5.49 -2.60
CA GLU A 360 12.96 -5.19 -2.03
C GLU A 360 12.81 -4.52 -0.66
N ILE A 361 12.01 -3.47 -0.55
CA ILE A 361 11.74 -2.76 0.72
C ILE A 361 11.11 -3.71 1.76
N LEU A 362 10.21 -4.58 1.33
CA LEU A 362 9.54 -5.54 2.20
C LEU A 362 10.44 -6.74 2.58
N GLY A 363 11.60 -6.89 1.91
CA GLY A 363 12.54 -7.99 2.15
C GLY A 363 12.09 -9.33 1.59
N ILE A 364 11.32 -9.32 0.49
CA ILE A 364 10.76 -10.52 -0.15
C ILE A 364 11.09 -10.62 -1.65
N ALA A 365 12.05 -9.87 -2.12
CA ALA A 365 12.41 -9.83 -3.53
C ALA A 365 12.96 -11.17 -4.06
N ASP A 366 13.44 -12.04 -3.20
CA ASP A 366 13.88 -13.41 -3.50
C ASP A 366 12.69 -14.34 -3.85
N ILE A 367 11.47 -14.02 -3.38
CA ILE A 367 10.31 -14.90 -3.56
C ILE A 367 9.23 -14.33 -4.50
N THR A 368 9.17 -13.02 -4.74
CA THR A 368 8.15 -12.38 -5.58
C THR A 368 8.61 -11.02 -6.13
N GLY A 369 7.73 -10.26 -6.80
CA GLY A 369 8.00 -8.91 -7.30
C GLY A 369 8.58 -8.85 -8.71
N SER A 370 9.06 -9.96 -9.26
CA SER A 370 9.52 -10.06 -10.66
C SER A 370 9.19 -11.42 -11.27
N VAL A 371 9.15 -11.48 -12.61
CA VAL A 371 8.95 -12.74 -13.35
C VAL A 371 10.31 -13.38 -13.56
N GLU A 372 10.70 -14.27 -12.64
CA GLU A 372 11.98 -14.99 -12.65
C GLU A 372 11.80 -16.43 -12.16
N SER A 373 12.60 -17.35 -12.71
CA SER A 373 12.59 -18.75 -12.25
C SER A 373 12.94 -18.85 -10.76
N GLY A 374 12.22 -19.71 -10.05
CA GLY A 374 12.35 -19.94 -8.61
C GLY A 374 11.39 -19.11 -7.76
N LYS A 375 10.92 -17.95 -8.24
CA LYS A 375 9.95 -17.11 -7.53
C LYS A 375 8.53 -17.66 -7.63
N TYR A 376 7.66 -17.25 -6.72
CA TYR A 376 6.25 -17.58 -6.82
C TYR A 376 5.65 -17.00 -8.10
N ALA A 377 4.76 -17.76 -8.72
CA ALA A 377 3.97 -17.30 -9.85
C ALA A 377 2.82 -16.39 -9.36
N ASP A 378 3.19 -15.24 -8.81
CA ASP A 378 2.32 -14.12 -8.45
C ASP A 378 2.31 -13.17 -9.65
N LEU A 379 1.32 -13.31 -10.55
CA LEU A 379 1.35 -12.72 -11.88
C LEU A 379 0.03 -12.03 -12.24
N LEU A 380 0.12 -10.99 -13.07
CA LEU A 380 -1.00 -10.43 -13.80
C LEU A 380 -0.91 -10.85 -15.27
N ILE A 381 -2.06 -11.22 -15.83
CA ILE A 381 -2.24 -11.38 -17.27
C ILE A 381 -3.13 -10.24 -17.75
N LEU A 382 -2.64 -9.45 -18.70
CA LEU A 382 -3.28 -8.23 -19.21
C LEU A 382 -3.63 -8.39 -20.69
N SER A 383 -4.67 -7.68 -21.15
CA SER A 383 -5.10 -7.71 -22.55
C SER A 383 -4.36 -6.71 -23.44
N ALA A 384 -3.64 -5.74 -22.84
CA ALA A 384 -2.85 -4.74 -23.56
C ALA A 384 -1.48 -4.54 -22.89
N ASN A 385 -0.55 -3.88 -23.57
CA ASN A 385 0.81 -3.64 -23.09
C ASN A 385 0.85 -2.54 -22.00
N PRO A 386 1.12 -2.87 -20.73
CA PRO A 386 1.18 -1.87 -19.66
C PRO A 386 2.40 -0.94 -19.79
N LEU A 387 3.42 -1.29 -20.59
CA LEU A 387 4.55 -0.40 -20.86
C LEU A 387 4.20 0.71 -21.85
N GLU A 388 3.09 0.57 -22.60
CA GLU A 388 2.56 1.58 -23.51
C GLU A 388 1.40 2.36 -22.85
N GLN A 389 0.54 1.65 -22.10
CA GLN A 389 -0.60 2.24 -21.39
C GLN A 389 -0.83 1.55 -20.05
N LEU A 390 -0.53 2.25 -18.95
CA LEU A 390 -0.67 1.71 -17.59
C LEU A 390 -2.12 1.32 -17.25
N GLU A 391 -3.11 1.94 -17.89
CA GLU A 391 -4.53 1.65 -17.77
C GLU A 391 -4.90 0.19 -18.13
N ALA A 392 -4.03 -0.51 -18.84
CA ALA A 392 -4.17 -1.96 -19.08
C ALA A 392 -4.28 -2.76 -17.77
N MET A 393 -3.71 -2.25 -16.66
CA MET A 393 -3.80 -2.88 -15.34
C MET A 393 -5.15 -2.67 -14.65
N ARG A 394 -6.00 -1.75 -15.13
CA ARG A 394 -7.31 -1.45 -14.53
C ARG A 394 -8.25 -2.65 -14.51
N GLU A 395 -8.11 -3.53 -15.50
CA GLU A 395 -8.94 -4.72 -15.68
C GLU A 395 -8.07 -5.93 -16.07
N PRO A 396 -7.43 -6.58 -15.08
CA PRO A 396 -6.64 -7.77 -15.38
C PRO A 396 -7.50 -8.86 -16.03
N TYR A 397 -6.98 -9.47 -17.10
CA TYR A 397 -7.61 -10.64 -17.72
C TYR A 397 -7.63 -11.83 -16.75
N ALA A 398 -6.52 -12.04 -16.03
CA ALA A 398 -6.43 -13.01 -14.95
C ALA A 398 -5.37 -12.59 -13.93
N VAL A 399 -5.53 -13.02 -12.69
CA VAL A 399 -4.57 -12.89 -11.61
C VAL A 399 -4.10 -14.27 -11.20
N LEU A 400 -2.80 -14.47 -11.08
CA LEU A 400 -2.24 -15.69 -10.51
C LEU A 400 -1.65 -15.37 -9.14
N LYS A 401 -2.03 -16.14 -8.14
CA LYS A 401 -1.44 -16.11 -6.81
C LYS A 401 -0.87 -17.48 -6.49
N GLU A 402 0.47 -17.56 -6.37
CA GLU A 402 1.17 -18.84 -6.19
C GLU A 402 0.73 -19.87 -7.25
N GLY A 403 0.67 -19.46 -8.52
CA GLY A 403 0.30 -20.27 -9.66
C GLY A 403 -1.20 -20.64 -9.76
N LYS A 404 -2.02 -20.30 -8.77
CA LYS A 404 -3.47 -20.50 -8.82
C LYS A 404 -4.12 -19.38 -9.60
N VAL A 405 -4.77 -19.72 -10.72
CA VAL A 405 -5.45 -18.77 -11.59
C VAL A 405 -6.77 -18.32 -10.98
N ARG A 406 -6.99 -17.00 -10.99
CA ARG A 406 -8.23 -16.37 -10.60
C ARG A 406 -8.73 -15.47 -11.73
N GLN A 407 -10.02 -15.60 -12.03
CA GLN A 407 -10.73 -14.63 -12.88
C GLN A 407 -11.24 -13.49 -11.98
N PRO A 408 -10.83 -12.23 -12.21
CA PRO A 408 -11.25 -11.10 -11.40
C PRO A 408 -12.78 -10.91 -11.38
N ARG A 409 -13.31 -10.54 -10.19
CA ARG A 409 -14.73 -10.25 -9.99
C ARG A 409 -14.90 -8.99 -9.15
N LEU A 410 -14.45 -7.85 -9.71
CA LEU A 410 -14.48 -6.57 -9.01
C LEU A 410 -15.90 -5.98 -8.98
N LYS A 411 -16.33 -5.59 -7.78
CA LYS A 411 -17.49 -4.72 -7.60
C LYS A 411 -16.99 -3.29 -7.52
N LYS A 412 -17.04 -2.59 -8.66
CA LYS A 412 -16.58 -1.21 -8.77
C LYS A 412 -17.63 -0.23 -8.28
N ASN A 413 -17.18 0.89 -7.72
CA ASN A 413 -18.03 2.02 -7.37
C ASN A 413 -18.04 3.02 -8.53
N ALA A 414 -19.14 3.04 -9.28
CA ALA A 414 -19.26 3.87 -10.48
C ALA A 414 -19.10 5.38 -10.18
N PHE A 415 -19.57 5.85 -9.02
CA PHE A 415 -19.40 7.26 -8.63
C PHE A 415 -17.92 7.60 -8.41
N ILE A 416 -17.20 6.79 -7.60
CA ILE A 416 -15.77 7.03 -7.35
C ILE A 416 -14.96 6.94 -8.65
N ASP A 417 -15.21 5.91 -9.46
CA ASP A 417 -14.47 5.72 -10.70
C ASP A 417 -14.71 6.88 -11.69
N GLN A 418 -15.94 7.37 -11.81
CA GLN A 418 -16.28 8.50 -12.67
C GLN A 418 -15.57 9.79 -12.23
N GLU A 419 -15.57 10.10 -10.93
CA GLU A 419 -14.91 11.28 -10.41
C GLU A 419 -13.39 11.21 -10.58
N LEU A 420 -12.79 10.04 -10.31
CA LEU A 420 -11.35 9.85 -10.50
C LEU A 420 -10.92 9.83 -11.98
N ASP A 421 -11.78 9.38 -12.90
CA ASP A 421 -11.49 9.42 -14.34
C ASP A 421 -11.44 10.86 -14.87
N GLN A 422 -12.19 11.80 -14.25
CA GLN A 422 -12.11 13.23 -14.59
C GLN A 422 -10.76 13.86 -14.23
N LEU A 423 -10.05 13.33 -13.22
CA LEU A 423 -8.72 13.82 -12.86
C LEU A 423 -7.69 13.60 -13.98
N ALA A 424 -7.92 12.62 -14.86
CA ALA A 424 -7.05 12.38 -16.01
C ALA A 424 -6.90 13.59 -16.94
N ALA A 425 -7.89 14.47 -16.97
CA ALA A 425 -7.89 15.67 -17.82
C ALA A 425 -7.05 16.83 -17.22
N VAL A 426 -6.71 16.76 -15.93
CA VAL A 426 -6.00 17.84 -15.21
C VAL A 426 -4.61 17.44 -14.70
N LEU A 427 -4.18 16.22 -14.97
CA LEU A 427 -2.83 15.66 -14.75
C LEU A 427 -2.07 15.53 -16.07
#